data_dea3f7ffb043e12171ded05d9c73331f
#
_entry.id   dea3f7ffb043e12171ded05d9c73331f
#
_cell.length_a   1.000
_cell.length_b   1.000
_cell.length_c   1.000
_cell.angle_alpha   90.00
_cell.angle_beta   90.00
_cell.angle_gamma   90.00
#
_symmetry.space_group_name_H-M   'P 1'
#
loop_
_entity.id
_entity.type
_entity.pdbx_description
1 polymer ?
#
loop_
_entity_poly.entity_id
_entity_poly.type
_entity_poly.pdbx_seq_one_letter_code
_entity_poly.pdbx_strand_id
1 'polypeptide(L)'
;AELDKALSGTPKPVHDFDFKGNWRCRVLKLGKGLPIVVYPWFSCRAFEDDYSLRLEKTGGSQRTSGYFYDDDDPKRMIYLGALHYGGDARMLYGKDRARDQVAYGYWLSKNRFRLEFPQPEYESLMDVMEFERK
;
A
#
# COMPACT_ATOMS: atom_id res chain seq x y z
N ALA A 1 -17.59 -1.31 9.90
CA ALA A 1 -16.93 -0.20 10.51
C ALA A 1 -15.68 0.24 9.73
N GLU A 2 -14.50 0.24 10.35
CA GLU A 2 -13.32 0.79 9.67
C GLU A 2 -12.87 -0.03 8.47
N LEU A 3 -12.95 -1.37 8.56
CA LEU A 3 -12.63 -2.22 7.42
C LEU A 3 -13.61 -2.03 6.27
N ASP A 4 -14.90 -1.96 6.57
CA ASP A 4 -15.91 -1.72 5.55
C ASP A 4 -15.67 -0.40 4.83
N LYS A 5 -15.31 0.64 5.58
CA LYS A 5 -14.96 1.93 5.02
C LYS A 5 -13.72 1.86 4.16
N ALA A 6 -12.67 1.16 4.63
CA ALA A 6 -11.42 1.02 3.87
C ALA A 6 -11.62 0.28 2.56
N LEU A 7 -12.52 -0.71 2.54
CA LEU A 7 -12.84 -1.49 1.35
C LEU A 7 -13.98 -0.91 0.51
N SER A 8 -14.55 0.23 0.93
CA SER A 8 -15.65 0.86 0.22
C SER A 8 -15.19 1.59 -1.04
N GLY A 9 -16.14 1.89 -1.90
CA GLY A 9 -15.92 2.60 -3.13
C GLY A 9 -15.73 1.65 -4.31
N THR A 10 -16.01 2.16 -5.49
CA THR A 10 -15.88 1.41 -6.75
C THR A 10 -14.55 1.75 -7.39
N PRO A 11 -13.69 0.75 -7.67
CA PRO A 11 -12.43 1.00 -8.38
C PRO A 11 -12.66 1.68 -9.72
N LYS A 12 -11.81 2.66 -10.03
CA LYS A 12 -11.85 3.45 -11.26
C LYS A 12 -10.57 3.23 -12.05
N PRO A 13 -10.56 3.56 -13.37
CA PRO A 13 -9.37 3.42 -14.19
C PRO A 13 -8.19 4.16 -13.55
N VAL A 14 -7.06 3.48 -13.40
CA VAL A 14 -5.91 4.01 -12.65
C VAL A 14 -5.24 5.18 -13.36
N HIS A 15 -5.30 5.23 -14.69
CA HIS A 15 -4.68 6.31 -15.46
C HIS A 15 -5.49 7.61 -15.44
N ASP A 16 -6.68 7.61 -14.85
CA ASP A 16 -7.48 8.83 -14.68
C ASP A 16 -6.95 9.71 -13.54
N PHE A 17 -6.02 9.21 -12.73
CA PHE A 17 -5.59 9.87 -11.51
C PHE A 17 -4.06 10.02 -11.45
N ASP A 18 -3.62 11.05 -10.75
CA ASP A 18 -2.22 11.27 -10.46
C ASP A 18 -1.92 10.82 -9.02
N PHE A 19 -1.08 9.79 -8.90
CA PHE A 19 -0.62 9.28 -7.62
C PHE A 19 0.29 10.24 -6.87
N LYS A 20 1.03 11.09 -7.58
CA LYS A 20 2.11 11.86 -6.98
C LYS A 20 1.60 12.78 -5.89
N GLY A 21 2.35 12.88 -4.82
CA GLY A 21 2.05 13.76 -3.73
C GLY A 21 2.20 13.13 -2.36
N ASN A 22 1.72 13.85 -1.37
CA ASN A 22 1.77 13.44 0.02
C ASN A 22 0.44 12.83 0.42
N TRP A 23 0.55 11.72 1.14
CA TRP A 23 -0.59 10.93 1.57
C TRP A 23 -0.48 10.64 3.06
N ARG A 24 -1.61 10.48 3.73
CA ARG A 24 -1.63 9.76 4.98
C ARG A 24 -2.07 8.32 4.68
N CYS A 25 -1.50 7.39 5.42
CA CYS A 25 -1.71 5.98 5.18
C CYS A 25 -1.83 5.22 6.49
N ARG A 26 -2.65 4.20 6.51
CA ARG A 26 -2.74 3.29 7.65
C ARG A 26 -2.95 1.87 7.18
N VAL A 27 -2.55 0.92 8.03
CA VAL A 27 -2.68 -0.50 7.78
C VAL A 27 -3.82 -1.06 8.62
N LEU A 28 -4.62 -1.92 8.01
CA LEU A 28 -5.60 -2.74 8.69
C LEU A 28 -5.20 -4.19 8.45
N LYS A 29 -5.05 -4.96 9.53
CA LYS A 29 -4.68 -6.40 9.42
C LYS A 29 -5.87 -7.26 9.75
N LEU A 30 -6.19 -8.16 8.82
CA LEU A 30 -7.22 -9.17 8.98
C LEU A 30 -6.56 -10.50 9.30
N GLY A 31 -6.68 -10.93 10.54
CA GLY A 31 -6.10 -12.17 11.02
C GLY A 31 -7.07 -13.34 11.03
N LYS A 32 -6.52 -14.56 11.07
CA LYS A 32 -7.28 -15.79 11.18
C LYS A 32 -7.90 -15.92 12.56
N GLY A 33 -9.24 -15.84 12.64
CA GLY A 33 -9.96 -16.00 13.91
C GLY A 33 -9.66 -14.93 14.94
N LEU A 34 -9.01 -13.83 14.54
CA LEU A 34 -8.64 -12.73 15.42
C LEU A 34 -9.40 -11.46 15.03
N PRO A 35 -9.59 -10.53 15.97
CA PRO A 35 -10.14 -9.22 15.63
C PRO A 35 -9.27 -8.49 14.61
N ILE A 36 -9.90 -7.61 13.84
CA ILE A 36 -9.18 -6.73 12.92
C ILE A 36 -8.34 -5.77 13.74
N VAL A 37 -7.07 -5.61 13.36
CA VAL A 37 -6.17 -4.64 13.96
C VAL A 37 -6.05 -3.45 13.04
N VAL A 38 -6.38 -2.27 13.56
CA VAL A 38 -6.30 -1.01 12.82
C VAL A 38 -5.17 -0.19 13.41
N TYR A 39 -4.17 0.11 12.60
CA TYR A 39 -3.01 0.90 13.01
C TYR A 39 -3.28 2.39 12.83
N PRO A 40 -2.52 3.25 13.53
CA PRO A 40 -2.65 4.70 13.35
C PRO A 40 -2.29 5.15 11.93
N TRP A 41 -2.74 6.36 11.59
CA TRP A 41 -2.32 7.03 10.35
C TRP A 41 -0.86 7.48 10.45
N PHE A 42 -0.13 7.24 9.37
CA PHE A 42 1.24 7.69 9.20
C PHE A 42 1.39 8.43 7.88
N SER A 43 2.58 8.98 7.63
CA SER A 43 2.87 9.64 6.36
C SER A 43 3.37 8.65 5.32
N CYS A 44 2.88 8.83 4.10
CA CYS A 44 3.35 8.16 2.90
C CYS A 44 3.54 9.20 1.81
N ARG A 45 4.36 8.91 0.83
CA ARG A 45 4.47 9.74 -0.36
C ARG A 45 4.64 8.91 -1.62
N ALA A 46 4.11 9.42 -2.71
CA ALA A 46 4.27 8.84 -4.03
C ALA A 46 4.96 9.85 -4.94
N PHE A 47 5.93 9.38 -5.71
CA PHE A 47 6.74 10.23 -6.58
C PHE A 47 7.36 9.42 -7.71
N GLU A 48 7.77 10.09 -8.76
CA GLU A 48 8.54 9.44 -9.81
C GLU A 48 10.03 9.59 -9.53
N ASP A 49 10.77 8.50 -9.68
CA ASP A 49 12.22 8.52 -9.72
C ASP A 49 12.69 8.16 -11.15
N ASP A 50 13.99 7.91 -11.33
CA ASP A 50 14.55 7.59 -12.65
C ASP A 50 14.01 6.30 -13.24
N TYR A 51 13.42 5.44 -12.40
CA TYR A 51 12.92 4.14 -12.81
C TYR A 51 11.41 4.16 -13.10
N SER A 52 10.59 4.59 -12.15
CA SER A 52 9.13 4.51 -12.27
C SER A 52 8.45 5.26 -11.13
N LEU A 53 7.13 5.08 -11.03
CA LEU A 53 6.31 5.62 -9.96
C LEU A 53 6.54 4.82 -8.67
N ARG A 54 6.95 5.52 -7.64
CA ARG A 54 7.39 4.96 -6.38
C ARG A 54 6.49 5.34 -5.23
N LEU A 55 6.32 4.41 -4.29
CA LEU A 55 5.65 4.65 -3.02
C LEU A 55 6.61 4.42 -1.87
N GLU A 56 6.61 5.32 -0.90
CA GLU A 56 7.30 5.15 0.37
C GLU A 56 6.40 5.49 1.54
N LYS A 57 6.33 4.59 2.51
CA LYS A 57 5.80 4.91 3.83
C LYS A 57 6.93 5.51 4.66
N THR A 58 6.80 6.77 5.03
CA THR A 58 7.88 7.55 5.64
C THR A 58 7.74 7.70 7.16
N GLY A 59 6.65 7.21 7.74
CA GLY A 59 6.40 7.26 9.18
C GLY A 59 6.16 5.89 9.78
N GLY A 60 6.25 5.81 11.10
CA GLY A 60 6.06 4.58 11.86
C GLY A 60 7.29 3.68 11.87
N SER A 61 7.22 2.60 12.65
CA SER A 61 8.33 1.66 12.80
C SER A 61 8.39 0.65 11.65
N GLN A 62 7.25 0.21 11.14
CA GLN A 62 7.17 -0.69 9.99
C GLN A 62 6.87 0.13 8.75
N ARG A 63 7.75 0.05 7.76
CA ARG A 63 7.70 0.84 6.55
C ARG A 63 7.69 -0.04 5.32
N THR A 64 7.21 0.51 4.21
CA THR A 64 7.29 -0.13 2.89
C THR A 64 7.84 0.86 1.89
N SER A 65 8.61 0.34 0.94
CA SER A 65 9.07 1.08 -0.23
C SER A 65 8.93 0.19 -1.45
N GLY A 66 8.47 0.74 -2.56
CA GLY A 66 8.30 -0.05 -3.76
C GLY A 66 7.85 0.78 -4.96
N TYR A 67 7.52 0.05 -6.03
CA TYR A 67 7.12 0.63 -7.31
C TYR A 67 5.77 0.10 -7.76
N PHE A 68 5.05 0.93 -8.50
CA PHE A 68 3.80 0.55 -9.14
C PHE A 68 4.06 0.12 -10.58
N TYR A 69 3.31 -0.89 -11.00
CA TYR A 69 3.32 -1.43 -12.36
C TYR A 69 1.90 -1.55 -12.87
N ASP A 70 1.72 -1.40 -14.19
CA ASP A 70 0.42 -1.61 -14.80
C ASP A 70 0.03 -3.08 -14.74
N ASP A 71 -1.28 -3.31 -14.62
CA ASP A 71 -1.87 -4.63 -14.72
C ASP A 71 -2.71 -4.71 -16.01
N ASP A 72 -3.07 -5.90 -16.43
CA ASP A 72 -3.97 -6.10 -17.55
C ASP A 72 -5.36 -5.49 -17.30
N ASP A 73 -5.80 -5.49 -16.04
CA ASP A 73 -7.02 -4.80 -15.63
C ASP A 73 -6.73 -3.29 -15.46
N PRO A 74 -7.36 -2.40 -16.27
CA PRO A 74 -7.10 -0.98 -16.19
C PRO A 74 -7.57 -0.32 -14.89
N LYS A 75 -8.34 -1.02 -14.07
CA LYS A 75 -8.83 -0.54 -12.77
C LYS A 75 -7.98 -1.00 -11.61
N ARG A 76 -6.80 -1.56 -11.90
CA ARG A 76 -5.92 -2.13 -10.88
C ARG A 76 -4.46 -1.87 -11.24
N MET A 77 -3.64 -1.66 -10.23
CA MET A 77 -2.18 -1.62 -10.38
C MET A 77 -1.55 -2.69 -9.51
N ILE A 78 -0.33 -3.05 -9.85
CA ILE A 78 0.49 -3.97 -9.06
C ILE A 78 1.53 -3.15 -8.33
N TYR A 79 1.66 -3.39 -7.03
CA TYR A 79 2.71 -2.83 -6.20
C TYR A 79 3.68 -3.93 -5.81
N LEU A 80 4.96 -3.74 -6.14
CA LEU A 80 6.04 -4.61 -5.71
C LEU A 80 6.98 -3.81 -4.82
N GLY A 81 7.08 -4.20 -3.57
CA GLY A 81 7.88 -3.50 -2.60
C GLY A 81 8.50 -4.41 -1.56
N ALA A 82 9.03 -3.82 -0.54
CA ALA A 82 9.63 -4.56 0.56
C ALA A 82 9.37 -3.86 1.89
N LEU A 83 9.16 -4.69 2.91
CA LEU A 83 9.08 -4.24 4.30
C LEU A 83 10.48 -3.84 4.79
N HIS A 84 10.56 -2.71 5.48
CA HIS A 84 11.76 -2.34 6.23
C HIS A 84 11.33 -1.61 7.50
N TYR A 85 12.25 -1.48 8.45
CA TYR A 85 11.96 -0.82 9.72
C TYR A 85 12.52 0.59 9.72
N GLY A 86 11.89 1.47 10.51
CA GLY A 86 12.40 2.83 10.69
C GLY A 86 13.83 2.80 11.22
N GLY A 87 14.72 3.60 10.61
CA GLY A 87 16.14 3.61 10.94
C GLY A 87 17.00 2.67 10.08
N ASP A 88 16.40 1.68 9.44
CA ASP A 88 17.10 0.81 8.50
C ASP A 88 17.16 1.43 7.12
N ALA A 89 18.14 0.99 6.33
CA ALA A 89 18.15 1.32 4.92
C ALA A 89 16.91 0.77 4.22
N ARG A 90 16.38 1.54 3.31
CA ARG A 90 15.26 1.12 2.48
C ARG A 90 15.64 -0.10 1.63
N MET A 91 14.71 -1.03 1.49
CA MET A 91 14.90 -2.26 0.74
C MET A 91 14.00 -2.28 -0.49
N LEU A 92 14.47 -2.85 -1.57
CA LEU A 92 13.70 -3.04 -2.79
C LEU A 92 13.20 -4.48 -2.89
N TYR A 93 12.14 -4.67 -3.67
CA TYR A 93 11.61 -5.98 -3.98
C TYR A 93 12.71 -6.87 -4.60
N GLY A 94 12.74 -8.12 -4.19
CA GLY A 94 13.68 -9.13 -4.70
C GLY A 94 14.99 -9.25 -3.94
N LYS A 95 15.23 -8.43 -2.92
CA LYS A 95 16.47 -8.50 -2.12
C LYS A 95 16.40 -9.46 -0.96
N ASP A 96 15.24 -9.57 -0.34
CA ASP A 96 14.97 -10.48 0.77
C ASP A 96 13.55 -11.00 0.64
N ARG A 97 13.43 -12.28 0.32
CA ARG A 97 12.13 -12.90 0.07
C ARG A 97 11.17 -12.76 1.25
N ALA A 98 11.68 -12.82 2.46
CA ALA A 98 10.85 -12.70 3.66
C ALA A 98 10.27 -11.29 3.82
N ARG A 99 10.86 -10.29 3.18
CA ARG A 99 10.41 -8.91 3.24
C ARG A 99 9.70 -8.45 1.98
N ASP A 100 9.68 -9.25 0.93
CA ASP A 100 8.99 -8.91 -0.32
C ASP A 100 7.50 -8.77 -0.09
N GLN A 101 6.94 -7.72 -0.69
CA GLN A 101 5.52 -7.42 -0.60
C GLN A 101 4.93 -7.26 -1.99
N VAL A 102 3.78 -7.91 -2.20
CA VAL A 102 3.00 -7.79 -3.43
C VAL A 102 1.61 -7.32 -3.05
N ALA A 103 1.12 -6.28 -3.72
CA ALA A 103 -0.21 -5.77 -3.49
C ALA A 103 -0.89 -5.38 -4.79
N TYR A 104 -2.22 -5.34 -4.75
CA TYR A 104 -3.03 -4.73 -5.79
C TYR A 104 -3.49 -3.36 -5.33
N GLY A 105 -3.37 -2.38 -6.20
CA GLY A 105 -3.77 -1.02 -5.92
C GLY A 105 -5.05 -0.65 -6.65
N TYR A 106 -5.97 -0.01 -5.95
CA TYR A 106 -7.26 0.41 -6.48
C TYR A 106 -7.49 1.90 -6.21
N TRP A 107 -7.73 2.67 -7.25
CA TRP A 107 -8.12 4.07 -7.15
C TRP A 107 -9.61 4.19 -6.91
N LEU A 108 -9.98 5.01 -5.96
CA LEU A 108 -11.37 5.26 -5.60
C LEU A 108 -11.80 6.68 -5.93
N SER A 109 -10.89 7.64 -5.80
CA SER A 109 -11.05 9.03 -6.21
C SER A 109 -9.67 9.69 -6.31
N LYS A 110 -9.61 10.95 -6.73
CA LYS A 110 -8.33 11.68 -6.76
C LYS A 110 -7.66 11.80 -5.39
N ASN A 111 -8.41 11.60 -4.30
CA ASN A 111 -7.93 11.76 -2.93
C ASN A 111 -7.88 10.47 -2.12
N ARG A 112 -8.24 9.34 -2.72
CA ARG A 112 -8.29 8.05 -2.02
C ARG A 112 -7.85 6.92 -2.92
N PHE A 113 -6.97 6.07 -2.38
CA PHE A 113 -6.71 4.74 -2.95
C PHE A 113 -6.40 3.75 -1.85
N ARG A 114 -6.36 2.49 -2.19
CA ARG A 114 -5.97 1.43 -1.26
C ARG A 114 -5.07 0.42 -1.92
N LEU A 115 -4.22 -0.22 -1.12
CA LEU A 115 -3.48 -1.41 -1.48
C LEU A 115 -4.06 -2.60 -0.71
N GLU A 116 -4.22 -3.71 -1.41
CA GLU A 116 -4.60 -4.97 -0.81
C GLU A 116 -3.46 -5.95 -0.95
N PHE A 117 -2.94 -6.43 0.18
CA PHE A 117 -1.84 -7.40 0.24
C PHE A 117 -2.43 -8.78 0.52
N PRO A 118 -2.64 -9.61 -0.50
CA PRO A 118 -3.13 -10.97 -0.28
C PRO A 118 -1.99 -11.83 0.29
N GLN A 119 -2.31 -12.68 1.26
CA GLN A 119 -1.35 -13.62 1.86
C GLN A 119 -0.03 -12.97 2.28
N PRO A 120 -0.06 -11.98 3.18
CA PRO A 120 1.17 -11.41 3.70
C PRO A 120 1.98 -12.48 4.45
N GLU A 121 3.30 -12.26 4.55
CA GLU A 121 4.25 -13.23 5.08
C GLU A 121 3.95 -13.61 6.54
N TYR A 122 3.47 -12.68 7.37
CA TYR A 122 3.31 -12.88 8.80
C TYR A 122 1.88 -12.57 9.27
N GLU A 123 1.38 -13.41 10.18
CA GLU A 123 0.25 -13.14 11.08
C GLU A 123 -1.11 -12.84 10.46
N SER A 124 -1.21 -12.42 9.21
CA SER A 124 -2.45 -11.93 8.63
C SER A 124 -2.90 -12.79 7.46
N LEU A 125 -4.22 -12.89 7.26
CA LEU A 125 -4.80 -13.44 6.03
C LEU A 125 -4.72 -12.41 4.91
N MET A 126 -4.90 -11.14 5.24
CA MET A 126 -4.85 -10.04 4.30
C MET A 126 -4.52 -8.75 5.05
N ASP A 127 -3.68 -7.93 4.46
CA ASP A 127 -3.48 -6.57 4.92
C ASP A 127 -4.09 -5.61 3.91
N VAL A 128 -4.67 -4.53 4.41
CA VAL A 128 -5.16 -3.42 3.60
C VAL A 128 -4.41 -2.17 4.03
N MET A 129 -3.88 -1.43 3.07
CA MET A 129 -3.39 -0.08 3.32
C MET A 129 -4.35 0.92 2.70
N GLU A 130 -4.87 1.81 3.53
CA GLU A 130 -5.76 2.88 3.14
C GLU A 130 -4.96 4.17 2.99
N PHE A 131 -5.19 4.89 1.88
CA PHE A 131 -4.48 6.13 1.58
C PHE A 131 -5.48 7.26 1.38
N GLU A 132 -5.24 8.36 2.05
CA GLU A 132 -5.99 9.61 1.87
C GLU A 132 -5.00 10.74 1.59
N ARG A 133 -5.30 11.56 0.59
CA ARG A 133 -4.42 12.68 0.23
C ARG A 133 -4.39 13.72 1.33
N LYS A 134 -3.20 14.16 1.62
CA LYS A 134 -3.01 15.29 2.54
C LYS A 134 -3.39 16.61 1.91
#